data_0ae7d1297bdbb81619a14ac60a683d14
#
_entry.id   0ae7d1297bdbb81619a14ac60a683d14
#
_cell.length_a   1.000
_cell.length_b   1.000
_cell.length_c   1.000
_cell.angle_alpha   90.00
_cell.angle_beta   90.00
_cell.angle_gamma   90.00
#
_symmetry.space_group_name_H-M   'P 1'
#
loop_
_entity.id
_entity.type
_entity.pdbx_description
1 polymer ?
#
loop_
_entity_poly.entity_id
_entity_poly.type
_entity_poly.pdbx_seq_one_letter_code
_entity_poly.pdbx_strand_id
1 'polypeptide(L)'
;MLDRLVDAGQHGSPAAGSDVVGVVRDLSTRELAPIVARIDAEGLYPESVMRAFGRAGAFSRHLPGETPGGPDLVAAIRAMAAAGEHCLSTAFCMWCQNALAWYIFASENDDLKAGLGRRVAAGEALGGTGLSNPMKTFFGIEKMRLKGKRVGAGYEVRGALPYVSNLGADHYFGAVFEVEDAPKRYVMAIVPCAAAGVELSDNTKFVALDGTRTFSVNMRDVMVSDAFVLADPSDAFIARIRAGFVLLQAGMGIGLIRGCIALMNQVKGPLGHVNKYLDVQPEHLAERLGTLEATVDRLAATPFDRDQAYWRAVIEARIAIGEAAVAAAHAAIGARGYVANAAAQRRLRESYFVAIVTPAIKQLKKMLADMAH
;
A
#
# COMPACT_ATOMS: atom_id res chain seq x y z
N MET A 1 13.29 -49.85 -7.56
CA MET A 1 12.49 -49.19 -8.62
C MET A 1 11.66 -48.07 -7.97
N LEU A 2 12.36 -47.07 -7.47
CA LEU A 2 11.78 -45.88 -6.79
C LEU A 2 12.89 -44.80 -6.76
N ASP A 3 13.26 -44.34 -7.96
CA ASP A 3 14.13 -43.20 -8.14
C ASP A 3 13.66 -42.48 -9.39
N ARG A 4 12.89 -41.40 -9.21
CA ARG A 4 12.63 -40.27 -10.13
C ARG A 4 11.43 -39.49 -9.62
N LEU A 5 11.67 -38.50 -8.81
CA LEU A 5 10.82 -37.28 -8.65
C LEU A 5 11.52 -36.34 -7.66
N VAL A 6 12.64 -35.76 -8.08
CA VAL A 6 13.16 -34.52 -7.48
C VAL A 6 13.65 -33.68 -8.65
N ASP A 7 12.72 -32.99 -9.28
CA ASP A 7 13.07 -31.84 -10.11
C ASP A 7 12.59 -30.61 -9.34
N ALA A 8 13.45 -30.15 -8.45
CA ALA A 8 13.28 -28.89 -7.74
C ALA A 8 13.59 -27.78 -8.74
N GLY A 9 12.54 -27.22 -9.34
CA GLY A 9 12.63 -26.05 -10.18
C GLY A 9 13.41 -24.94 -9.46
N GLN A 10 14.58 -24.64 -9.97
CA GLN A 10 15.37 -23.47 -9.60
C GLN A 10 14.59 -22.23 -9.99
N HIS A 11 13.81 -21.67 -9.06
CA HIS A 11 13.28 -20.32 -9.20
C HIS A 11 14.44 -19.36 -8.92
N GLY A 12 15.15 -18.99 -9.99
CA GLY A 12 16.17 -17.94 -9.96
C GLY A 12 15.55 -16.62 -9.50
N SER A 13 16.17 -15.98 -8.53
CA SER A 13 15.92 -14.57 -8.22
C SER A 13 16.02 -13.76 -9.50
N PRO A 14 15.13 -12.77 -9.75
CA PRO A 14 15.20 -11.95 -10.95
C PRO A 14 16.56 -11.28 -11.06
N ALA A 15 17.17 -11.37 -12.22
CA ALA A 15 18.49 -10.85 -12.51
C ALA A 15 18.60 -9.38 -12.08
N ALA A 16 19.73 -9.01 -11.45
CA ALA A 16 20.08 -7.64 -11.14
C ALA A 16 20.06 -6.83 -12.44
N GLY A 17 19.08 -5.88 -12.57
CA GLY A 17 18.90 -5.07 -13.78
C GLY A 17 17.57 -5.26 -14.52
N SER A 18 16.66 -6.15 -14.05
CA SER A 18 15.35 -6.30 -14.69
C SER A 18 14.49 -5.05 -14.52
N ASP A 19 13.86 -4.57 -15.61
CA ASP A 19 12.87 -3.49 -15.59
C ASP A 19 11.58 -3.99 -14.93
N VAL A 20 11.55 -3.95 -13.59
CA VAL A 20 10.38 -4.37 -12.81
C VAL A 20 9.12 -3.58 -13.19
N VAL A 21 9.27 -2.31 -13.56
CA VAL A 21 8.14 -1.45 -13.94
C VAL A 21 7.54 -1.90 -15.26
N GLY A 22 8.37 -2.21 -16.26
CA GLY A 22 7.93 -2.76 -17.54
C GLY A 22 7.25 -4.11 -17.37
N VAL A 23 7.84 -5.03 -16.59
CA VAL A 23 7.24 -6.35 -16.32
C VAL A 23 5.89 -6.22 -15.61
N VAL A 24 5.76 -5.35 -14.60
CA VAL A 24 4.48 -5.12 -13.92
C VAL A 24 3.45 -4.50 -14.87
N ARG A 25 3.85 -3.58 -15.74
CA ARG A 25 2.97 -3.01 -16.77
C ARG A 25 2.43 -4.08 -17.72
N ASP A 26 3.28 -4.97 -18.21
CA ASP A 26 2.90 -6.06 -19.10
C ASP A 26 1.96 -7.06 -18.41
N LEU A 27 2.27 -7.45 -17.16
CA LEU A 27 1.39 -8.29 -16.35
C LEU A 27 0.05 -7.60 -16.09
N SER A 28 0.05 -6.29 -15.81
CA SER A 28 -1.16 -5.52 -15.59
C SER A 28 -2.04 -5.47 -16.83
N THR A 29 -1.46 -5.37 -18.02
CA THR A 29 -2.20 -5.38 -19.29
C THR A 29 -2.77 -6.76 -19.57
N ARG A 30 -2.00 -7.83 -19.39
CA ARG A 30 -2.38 -9.19 -19.78
C ARG A 30 -3.27 -9.90 -18.76
N GLU A 31 -3.00 -9.72 -17.48
CA GLU A 31 -3.60 -10.50 -16.39
C GLU A 31 -4.55 -9.70 -15.52
N LEU A 32 -4.24 -8.41 -15.25
CA LEU A 32 -5.06 -7.57 -14.38
C LEU A 32 -6.21 -6.92 -15.15
N ALA A 33 -5.96 -6.28 -16.30
CA ALA A 33 -6.96 -5.52 -17.03
C ALA A 33 -8.22 -6.34 -17.37
N PRO A 34 -8.13 -7.63 -17.79
CA PRO A 34 -9.30 -8.45 -18.08
C PRO A 34 -10.23 -8.72 -16.90
N ILE A 35 -9.71 -8.68 -15.66
CA ILE A 35 -10.48 -9.03 -14.45
C ILE A 35 -10.92 -7.81 -13.63
N VAL A 36 -10.54 -6.59 -14.02
CA VAL A 36 -10.81 -5.37 -13.25
C VAL A 36 -12.31 -5.14 -12.99
N ALA A 37 -13.16 -5.45 -13.95
CA ALA A 37 -14.61 -5.33 -13.78
C ALA A 37 -15.13 -6.25 -12.67
N ARG A 38 -14.59 -7.46 -12.57
CA ARG A 38 -14.93 -8.42 -11.52
C ARG A 38 -14.35 -8.02 -10.15
N ILE A 39 -13.15 -7.44 -10.14
CA ILE A 39 -12.56 -6.88 -8.90
C ILE A 39 -13.47 -5.80 -8.32
N ASP A 40 -14.00 -4.91 -9.18
CA ASP A 40 -14.86 -3.80 -8.75
C ASP A 40 -16.28 -4.26 -8.38
N ALA A 41 -16.90 -5.11 -9.20
CA ALA A 41 -18.32 -5.46 -9.06
C ALA A 41 -18.56 -6.67 -8.13
N GLU A 42 -17.66 -7.64 -8.13
CA GLU A 42 -17.81 -8.91 -7.41
C GLU A 42 -16.90 -9.02 -6.18
N GLY A 43 -16.01 -8.04 -5.95
CA GLY A 43 -15.02 -8.12 -4.87
C GLY A 43 -13.95 -9.19 -5.10
N LEU A 44 -13.68 -9.56 -6.36
CA LEU A 44 -12.66 -10.55 -6.69
C LEU A 44 -11.28 -10.09 -6.19
N TYR A 45 -10.67 -10.86 -5.30
CA TYR A 45 -9.30 -10.59 -4.86
C TYR A 45 -8.30 -11.09 -5.91
N PRO A 46 -7.39 -10.24 -6.40
CA PRO A 46 -6.48 -10.57 -7.52
C PRO A 46 -5.23 -11.34 -7.05
N GLU A 47 -5.38 -12.43 -6.32
CA GLU A 47 -4.28 -13.15 -5.67
C GLU A 47 -3.20 -13.63 -6.65
N SER A 48 -3.60 -14.23 -7.77
CA SER A 48 -2.66 -14.73 -8.78
C SER A 48 -1.80 -13.61 -9.36
N VAL A 49 -2.40 -12.44 -9.59
CA VAL A 49 -1.73 -11.23 -10.10
C VAL A 49 -0.76 -10.69 -9.04
N MET A 50 -1.18 -10.63 -7.77
CA MET A 50 -0.30 -10.20 -6.66
C MET A 50 0.93 -11.11 -6.54
N ARG A 51 0.75 -12.42 -6.62
CA ARG A 51 1.86 -13.39 -6.60
C ARG A 51 2.77 -13.25 -7.83
N ALA A 52 2.20 -12.98 -9.03
CA ALA A 52 2.98 -12.71 -10.23
C ALA A 52 3.83 -11.43 -10.10
N PHE A 53 3.27 -10.36 -9.52
CA PHE A 53 4.02 -9.14 -9.23
C PHE A 53 5.17 -9.38 -8.24
N GLY A 54 4.97 -10.20 -7.21
CA GLY A 54 6.03 -10.59 -6.28
C GLY A 54 7.16 -11.32 -6.98
N ARG A 55 6.86 -12.32 -7.80
CA ARG A 55 7.88 -13.02 -8.62
C ARG A 55 8.63 -12.10 -9.58
N ALA A 56 7.99 -11.02 -10.03
CA ALA A 56 8.63 -10.00 -10.86
C ALA A 56 9.51 -9.01 -10.06
N GLY A 57 9.56 -9.13 -8.72
CA GLY A 57 10.34 -8.26 -7.86
C GLY A 57 9.66 -6.95 -7.45
N ALA A 58 8.34 -6.82 -7.68
CA ALA A 58 7.59 -5.61 -7.34
C ALA A 58 7.54 -5.30 -5.83
N PHE A 59 7.88 -6.27 -4.98
CA PHE A 59 7.87 -6.13 -3.52
C PHE A 59 9.26 -6.21 -2.88
N SER A 60 10.34 -6.18 -3.66
CA SER A 60 11.70 -6.33 -3.16
C SER A 60 12.65 -5.19 -3.49
N ARG A 61 12.46 -4.47 -4.60
CA ARG A 61 13.42 -3.47 -5.11
C ARG A 61 13.68 -2.29 -4.16
N HIS A 62 12.71 -1.94 -3.34
CA HIS A 62 12.81 -0.83 -2.40
C HIS A 62 13.33 -1.23 -1.02
N LEU A 63 13.71 -2.51 -0.83
CA LEU A 63 14.08 -3.02 0.47
C LEU A 63 15.56 -2.78 0.79
N PRO A 64 15.90 -2.36 2.00
CA PRO A 64 17.29 -2.22 2.43
C PRO A 64 18.03 -3.55 2.34
N GLY A 65 19.20 -3.57 1.69
CA GLY A 65 20.05 -4.76 1.58
C GLY A 65 19.63 -5.79 0.53
N GLU A 66 18.48 -5.65 -0.11
CA GLU A 66 17.98 -6.59 -1.13
C GLU A 66 18.34 -6.15 -2.57
N THR A 67 18.80 -4.92 -2.75
CA THR A 67 19.15 -4.38 -4.07
C THR A 67 20.59 -3.87 -4.06
N PRO A 68 21.43 -4.26 -5.01
CA PRO A 68 22.73 -3.62 -5.21
C PRO A 68 22.57 -2.11 -5.43
N GLY A 69 23.29 -1.30 -4.67
CA GLY A 69 23.19 0.16 -4.73
C GLY A 69 22.18 0.78 -3.75
N GLY A 70 21.48 -0.03 -2.95
CA GLY A 70 20.53 0.42 -1.94
C GLY A 70 19.07 0.36 -2.38
N PRO A 71 18.12 0.80 -1.53
CA PRO A 71 16.69 0.69 -1.78
C PRO A 71 16.25 1.60 -2.94
N ASP A 72 15.55 1.03 -3.91
CA ASP A 72 14.93 1.74 -5.04
C ASP A 72 13.41 1.91 -4.79
N LEU A 73 13.06 2.87 -3.97
CA LEU A 73 11.67 3.19 -3.67
C LEU A 73 10.93 3.75 -4.89
N VAL A 74 11.66 4.40 -5.82
CA VAL A 74 11.09 4.94 -7.06
C VAL A 74 10.55 3.80 -7.92
N ALA A 75 11.29 2.71 -8.10
CA ALA A 75 10.83 1.55 -8.86
C ALA A 75 9.57 0.93 -8.24
N ALA A 76 9.50 0.80 -6.91
CA ALA A 76 8.32 0.28 -6.23
C ALA A 76 7.07 1.16 -6.44
N ILE A 77 7.23 2.49 -6.33
CA ILE A 77 6.15 3.47 -6.57
C ILE A 77 5.67 3.39 -8.03
N ARG A 78 6.60 3.34 -8.99
CA ARG A 78 6.28 3.28 -10.42
C ARG A 78 5.65 1.94 -10.83
N ALA A 79 6.09 0.82 -10.26
CA ALA A 79 5.45 -0.49 -10.46
C ALA A 79 4.01 -0.49 -9.94
N MET A 80 3.78 0.07 -8.75
CA MET A 80 2.44 0.23 -8.20
C MET A 80 1.57 1.15 -9.06
N ALA A 81 2.13 2.25 -9.59
CA ALA A 81 1.43 3.14 -10.50
C ALA A 81 1.02 2.42 -11.79
N ALA A 82 1.87 1.57 -12.36
CA ALA A 82 1.53 0.78 -13.55
C ALA A 82 0.32 -0.14 -13.32
N ALA A 83 0.20 -0.80 -12.16
CA ALA A 83 -1.00 -1.54 -11.79
C ALA A 83 -2.20 -0.61 -11.55
N GLY A 84 -1.97 0.54 -10.91
CA GLY A 84 -2.97 1.56 -10.60
C GLY A 84 -3.61 2.21 -11.83
N GLU A 85 -2.92 2.23 -12.97
CA GLU A 85 -3.47 2.64 -14.26
C GLU A 85 -4.70 1.79 -14.66
N HIS A 86 -4.75 0.53 -14.22
CA HIS A 86 -5.85 -0.38 -14.49
C HIS A 86 -6.82 -0.51 -13.30
N CYS A 87 -6.31 -0.67 -12.06
CA CYS A 87 -7.11 -1.00 -10.89
C CYS A 87 -6.50 -0.45 -9.61
N LEU A 88 -7.23 0.43 -8.92
CA LEU A 88 -6.77 0.96 -7.64
C LEU A 88 -6.81 -0.08 -6.53
N SER A 89 -7.80 -0.98 -6.53
CA SER A 89 -7.89 -2.07 -5.55
C SER A 89 -6.60 -2.90 -5.53
N THR A 90 -6.10 -3.27 -6.72
CA THR A 90 -4.85 -4.02 -6.85
C THR A 90 -3.64 -3.18 -6.44
N ALA A 91 -3.56 -1.91 -6.85
CA ALA A 91 -2.49 -1.01 -6.42
C ALA A 91 -2.47 -0.82 -4.89
N PHE A 92 -3.64 -0.82 -4.25
CA PHE A 92 -3.74 -0.75 -2.80
C PHE A 92 -3.27 -2.05 -2.12
N CYS A 93 -3.62 -3.22 -2.66
CA CYS A 93 -3.06 -4.49 -2.19
C CYS A 93 -1.53 -4.52 -2.34
N MET A 94 -0.99 -4.01 -3.45
CA MET A 94 0.47 -3.86 -3.64
C MET A 94 1.08 -2.92 -2.61
N TRP A 95 0.41 -1.81 -2.28
CA TRP A 95 0.87 -0.92 -1.22
C TRP A 95 0.89 -1.62 0.14
N CYS A 96 -0.16 -2.37 0.50
CA CYS A 96 -0.21 -3.14 1.74
C CYS A 96 0.95 -4.14 1.82
N GLN A 97 1.22 -4.86 0.73
CA GLN A 97 2.32 -5.82 0.62
C GLN A 97 3.68 -5.14 0.75
N ASN A 98 3.91 -4.04 0.04
CA ASN A 98 5.13 -3.26 0.11
C ASN A 98 5.35 -2.65 1.50
N ALA A 99 4.28 -2.20 2.18
CA ALA A 99 4.36 -1.69 3.54
C ALA A 99 4.79 -2.79 4.53
N LEU A 100 4.21 -4.00 4.41
CA LEU A 100 4.60 -5.14 5.23
C LEU A 100 6.08 -5.52 5.04
N ALA A 101 6.53 -5.60 3.78
CA ALA A 101 7.93 -5.86 3.45
C ALA A 101 8.84 -4.76 4.02
N TRP A 102 8.46 -3.49 3.84
CA TRP A 102 9.18 -2.32 4.35
C TRP A 102 9.40 -2.38 5.87
N TYR A 103 8.36 -2.77 6.64
CA TYR A 103 8.48 -2.93 8.09
C TYR A 103 9.49 -3.99 8.45
N ILE A 104 9.39 -5.16 7.85
CA ILE A 104 10.25 -6.32 8.17
C ILE A 104 11.71 -5.96 7.87
N PHE A 105 12.01 -5.46 6.68
CA PHE A 105 13.39 -5.18 6.26
C PHE A 105 14.00 -3.94 6.91
N ALA A 106 13.17 -3.01 7.39
CA ALA A 106 13.64 -1.87 8.16
C ALA A 106 13.88 -2.19 9.65
N SER A 107 13.41 -3.34 10.15
CA SER A 107 13.62 -3.78 11.55
C SER A 107 15.06 -4.26 11.78
N GLU A 108 15.39 -4.52 13.04
CA GLU A 108 16.65 -5.15 13.44
C GLU A 108 16.53 -6.67 13.63
N ASN A 109 15.37 -7.25 13.31
CA ASN A 109 15.09 -8.68 13.44
C ASN A 109 15.56 -9.44 12.19
N ASP A 110 16.82 -9.90 12.22
CA ASP A 110 17.44 -10.55 11.07
C ASP A 110 16.84 -11.92 10.75
N ASP A 111 16.38 -12.66 11.75
CA ASP A 111 15.70 -13.96 11.54
C ASP A 111 14.36 -13.76 10.81
N LEU A 112 13.61 -12.72 11.20
CA LEU A 112 12.35 -12.38 10.54
C LEU A 112 12.58 -11.94 9.08
N LYS A 113 13.65 -11.16 8.81
CA LYS A 113 14.04 -10.79 7.44
C LYS A 113 14.40 -12.01 6.61
N ALA A 114 15.27 -12.90 7.14
CA ALA A 114 15.75 -14.07 6.43
C ALA A 114 14.65 -15.11 6.18
N GLY A 115 13.66 -15.20 7.06
CA GLY A 115 12.53 -16.12 6.96
C GLY A 115 11.33 -15.49 6.23
N LEU A 116 10.38 -14.96 7.00
CA LEU A 116 9.13 -14.40 6.48
C LEU A 116 9.38 -13.25 5.50
N GLY A 117 10.37 -12.38 5.76
CA GLY A 117 10.65 -11.21 4.94
C GLY A 117 10.90 -11.58 3.48
N ARG A 118 11.73 -12.59 3.21
CA ARG A 118 12.00 -13.05 1.83
C ARG A 118 10.75 -13.59 1.14
N ARG A 119 9.92 -14.33 1.85
CA ARG A 119 8.66 -14.86 1.32
C ARG A 119 7.67 -13.74 1.00
N VAL A 120 7.61 -12.70 1.84
CA VAL A 120 6.80 -11.49 1.61
C VAL A 120 7.32 -10.73 0.39
N ALA A 121 8.64 -10.53 0.28
CA ALA A 121 9.26 -9.85 -0.85
C ALA A 121 9.05 -10.59 -2.19
N ALA A 122 9.04 -11.93 -2.17
CA ALA A 122 8.77 -12.78 -3.33
C ALA A 122 7.25 -12.91 -3.67
N GLY A 123 6.35 -12.40 -2.83
CA GLY A 123 4.90 -12.60 -2.99
C GLY A 123 4.42 -14.02 -2.69
N GLU A 124 5.24 -14.82 -2.03
CA GLU A 124 4.88 -16.16 -1.54
C GLU A 124 4.03 -16.08 -0.27
N ALA A 125 4.36 -15.16 0.63
CA ALA A 125 3.52 -14.78 1.75
C ALA A 125 2.91 -13.41 1.46
N LEU A 126 1.59 -13.31 1.56
CA LEU A 126 0.87 -12.06 1.38
C LEU A 126 0.49 -11.45 2.73
N GLY A 127 0.21 -10.15 2.73
CA GLY A 127 -0.23 -9.51 3.94
C GLY A 127 -0.39 -8.01 3.83
N GLY A 128 -0.77 -7.41 4.95
CA GLY A 128 -1.17 -6.02 5.00
C GLY A 128 -0.68 -5.26 6.22
N THR A 129 -1.34 -4.16 6.49
CA THR A 129 -0.95 -3.22 7.54
C THR A 129 -2.13 -2.82 8.40
N GLY A 130 -2.01 -3.01 9.72
CA GLY A 130 -2.96 -2.56 10.75
C GLY A 130 -2.64 -1.17 11.31
N LEU A 131 -1.89 -0.33 10.58
CA LEU A 131 -1.38 0.94 11.09
C LEU A 131 -2.38 2.11 11.03
N SER A 132 -3.59 1.92 10.54
CA SER A 132 -4.59 3.00 10.48
C SER A 132 -4.88 3.61 11.86
N ASN A 133 -5.15 2.79 12.88
CA ASN A 133 -5.36 3.27 14.23
C ASN A 133 -4.07 3.81 14.89
N PRO A 134 -2.92 3.09 14.85
CA PRO A 134 -1.67 3.64 15.37
C PRO A 134 -1.31 5.02 14.82
N MET A 135 -1.39 5.22 13.51
CA MET A 135 -1.11 6.52 12.90
C MET A 135 -2.02 7.63 13.45
N LYS A 136 -3.30 7.35 13.64
CA LYS A 136 -4.24 8.31 14.25
C LYS A 136 -3.94 8.54 15.73
N THR A 137 -3.48 7.53 16.46
CA THR A 137 -3.07 7.66 17.85
C THR A 137 -1.87 8.58 17.99
N PHE A 138 -0.83 8.39 17.16
CA PHE A 138 0.36 9.24 17.16
C PHE A 138 0.07 10.70 16.77
N PHE A 139 -1.03 10.94 16.06
CA PHE A 139 -1.49 12.30 15.73
C PHE A 139 -2.51 12.87 16.73
N GLY A 140 -2.74 12.17 17.86
CA GLY A 140 -3.66 12.62 18.89
C GLY A 140 -5.14 12.59 18.47
N ILE A 141 -5.51 11.78 17.48
CA ILE A 141 -6.87 11.69 16.92
C ILE A 141 -7.69 10.60 17.60
N GLU A 142 -7.06 9.43 17.86
CA GLU A 142 -7.71 8.27 18.47
C GLU A 142 -6.82 7.68 19.58
N LYS A 143 -7.42 6.88 20.47
CA LYS A 143 -6.66 6.04 21.42
C LYS A 143 -6.19 4.76 20.74
N MET A 144 -5.08 4.19 21.20
CA MET A 144 -4.61 2.87 20.76
C MET A 144 -5.65 1.81 21.09
N ARG A 145 -6.04 1.03 20.07
CA ARG A 145 -7.11 0.02 20.18
C ARG A 145 -6.58 -1.34 20.62
N LEU A 146 -5.34 -1.66 20.25
CA LEU A 146 -4.70 -2.90 20.68
C LEU A 146 -3.91 -2.65 21.96
N LYS A 147 -4.06 -3.60 22.89
CA LYS A 147 -3.33 -3.66 24.15
C LYS A 147 -2.57 -4.98 24.22
N GLY A 148 -1.35 -4.95 24.77
CA GLY A 148 -0.53 -6.12 24.93
C GLY A 148 0.01 -6.24 26.36
N LYS A 149 0.04 -7.45 26.87
CA LYS A 149 0.65 -7.78 28.16
C LYS A 149 1.84 -8.69 27.92
N ARG A 150 2.98 -8.40 28.57
CA ARG A 150 4.16 -9.26 28.47
C ARG A 150 3.90 -10.61 29.12
N VAL A 151 4.10 -11.71 28.35
CA VAL A 151 3.92 -13.09 28.84
C VAL A 151 5.06 -13.96 28.30
N GLY A 152 5.98 -14.37 29.15
CA GLY A 152 7.13 -15.20 28.75
C GLY A 152 7.95 -14.57 27.62
N ALA A 153 8.12 -15.30 26.53
CA ALA A 153 8.88 -14.88 25.34
C ALA A 153 7.97 -14.23 24.26
N GLY A 154 7.04 -13.34 24.68
CA GLY A 154 6.14 -12.66 23.76
C GLY A 154 5.15 -11.74 24.47
N TYR A 155 4.12 -11.37 23.72
CA TYR A 155 3.03 -10.53 24.19
C TYR A 155 1.69 -11.22 23.93
N GLU A 156 0.81 -11.23 24.91
CA GLU A 156 -0.61 -11.55 24.77
C GLU A 156 -1.33 -10.27 24.36
N VAL A 157 -1.87 -10.23 23.13
CA VAL A 157 -2.44 -9.03 22.53
C VAL A 157 -3.94 -9.17 22.36
N ARG A 158 -4.70 -8.12 22.73
CA ARG A 158 -6.16 -8.05 22.61
C ARG A 158 -6.65 -6.71 22.07
N GLY A 159 -7.81 -6.72 21.45
CA GLY A 159 -8.48 -5.53 20.91
C GLY A 159 -8.99 -5.76 19.50
N ALA A 160 -9.39 -4.70 18.79
CA ALA A 160 -9.93 -4.81 17.46
C ALA A 160 -9.44 -3.69 16.54
N LEU A 161 -9.17 -4.05 15.30
CA LEU A 161 -8.86 -3.13 14.21
C LEU A 161 -9.98 -3.18 13.18
N PRO A 162 -10.66 -2.07 12.87
CA PRO A 162 -11.87 -2.11 12.05
C PRO A 162 -11.60 -2.41 10.57
N TYR A 163 -10.43 -2.04 10.06
CA TYR A 163 -10.13 -2.13 8.62
C TYR A 163 -8.66 -2.48 8.41
N VAL A 164 -8.39 -3.74 8.09
CA VAL A 164 -7.07 -4.23 7.69
C VAL A 164 -7.20 -4.93 6.35
N SER A 165 -6.49 -4.44 5.35
CA SER A 165 -6.63 -4.88 3.97
C SER A 165 -5.54 -5.86 3.56
N ASN A 166 -5.77 -6.53 2.44
CA ASN A 166 -4.86 -7.55 1.88
C ASN A 166 -4.68 -8.75 2.80
N LEU A 167 -5.78 -9.19 3.44
CA LEU A 167 -5.76 -10.30 4.38
C LEU A 167 -6.39 -11.58 3.82
N GLY A 168 -6.03 -12.69 4.42
CA GLY A 168 -6.54 -14.03 4.21
C GLY A 168 -6.09 -14.93 5.35
N ALA A 169 -6.59 -16.16 5.40
CA ALA A 169 -6.30 -17.06 6.52
C ALA A 169 -4.79 -17.34 6.71
N ASP A 170 -4.03 -17.38 5.62
CA ASP A 170 -2.58 -17.63 5.57
C ASP A 170 -1.74 -16.34 5.44
N HIS A 171 -2.37 -15.17 5.55
CA HIS A 171 -1.71 -13.88 5.42
C HIS A 171 -1.16 -13.38 6.76
N TYR A 172 -0.43 -12.25 6.68
CA TYR A 172 0.20 -11.59 7.82
C TYR A 172 -0.16 -10.11 7.84
N PHE A 173 -0.09 -9.46 8.98
CA PHE A 173 -0.22 -8.00 9.04
C PHE A 173 0.67 -7.37 10.10
N GLY A 174 1.18 -6.18 9.82
CA GLY A 174 1.85 -5.35 10.80
C GLY A 174 0.84 -4.71 11.76
N ALA A 175 1.10 -4.79 13.06
CA ALA A 175 0.28 -4.21 14.10
C ALA A 175 1.12 -3.46 15.14
N VAL A 176 0.52 -2.45 15.77
CA VAL A 176 1.09 -1.76 16.92
C VAL A 176 0.10 -1.86 18.07
N PHE A 177 0.60 -2.19 19.25
CA PHE A 177 -0.18 -2.24 20.48
C PHE A 177 0.53 -1.46 21.61
N GLU A 178 -0.27 -0.98 22.55
CA GLU A 178 0.24 -0.34 23.76
C GLU A 178 0.41 -1.39 24.85
N VAL A 179 1.53 -1.32 25.58
CA VAL A 179 1.81 -2.23 26.71
C VAL A 179 0.95 -1.84 27.90
N GLU A 180 0.17 -2.77 28.47
CA GLU A 180 -0.81 -2.49 29.53
C GLU A 180 -0.18 -1.90 30.78
N ASP A 181 0.95 -2.45 31.21
CA ASP A 181 1.66 -2.04 32.44
C ASP A 181 2.62 -0.85 32.22
N ALA A 182 2.73 -0.34 30.98
CA ALA A 182 3.59 0.77 30.64
C ALA A 182 2.89 1.74 29.66
N PRO A 183 2.01 2.63 30.14
CA PRO A 183 1.27 3.57 29.31
C PRO A 183 2.20 4.39 28.39
N LYS A 184 1.78 4.55 27.14
CA LYS A 184 2.56 5.20 26.07
C LYS A 184 3.81 4.43 25.61
N ARG A 185 4.05 3.22 26.07
CA ARG A 185 5.01 2.32 25.47
C ARG A 185 4.30 1.50 24.40
N TYR A 186 4.77 1.58 23.19
CA TYR A 186 4.20 0.90 22.03
C TYR A 186 5.18 -0.14 21.50
N VAL A 187 4.64 -1.27 21.09
CA VAL A 187 5.39 -2.35 20.43
C VAL A 187 4.83 -2.55 19.04
N MET A 188 5.69 -2.71 18.05
CA MET A 188 5.30 -3.07 16.69
C MET A 188 5.73 -4.49 16.39
N ALA A 189 4.80 -5.28 15.85
CA ALA A 189 5.03 -6.68 15.54
C ALA A 189 4.27 -7.11 14.27
N ILE A 190 4.65 -8.28 13.73
CA ILE A 190 3.88 -8.97 12.69
C ILE A 190 2.97 -9.99 13.36
N VAL A 191 1.73 -10.06 12.89
CA VAL A 191 0.73 -11.01 13.38
C VAL A 191 0.30 -11.92 12.22
N PRO A 192 0.44 -13.25 12.36
CA PRO A 192 -0.17 -14.19 11.43
C PRO A 192 -1.70 -14.18 11.55
N CYS A 193 -2.43 -14.12 10.46
CA CYS A 193 -3.91 -14.24 10.51
C CYS A 193 -4.38 -15.61 11.02
N ALA A 194 -3.55 -16.64 10.86
CA ALA A 194 -3.81 -18.00 11.37
C ALA A 194 -3.54 -18.17 12.88
N ALA A 195 -3.05 -17.13 13.58
CA ALA A 195 -2.77 -17.24 15.01
C ALA A 195 -4.07 -17.48 15.80
N ALA A 196 -4.00 -18.36 16.80
CA ALA A 196 -5.13 -18.62 17.68
C ALA A 196 -5.59 -17.31 18.34
N GLY A 197 -6.89 -17.06 18.34
CA GLY A 197 -7.51 -15.83 18.85
C GLY A 197 -7.64 -14.70 17.82
N VAL A 198 -7.10 -14.83 16.61
CA VAL A 198 -7.36 -13.89 15.50
C VAL A 198 -8.64 -14.28 14.78
N GLU A 199 -9.56 -13.34 14.64
CA GLU A 199 -10.82 -13.50 13.93
C GLU A 199 -10.96 -12.40 12.86
N LEU A 200 -11.15 -12.81 11.60
CA LEU A 200 -11.37 -11.92 10.46
C LEU A 200 -12.87 -11.88 10.15
N SER A 201 -13.46 -10.68 10.08
CA SER A 201 -14.88 -10.49 9.79
C SER A 201 -15.07 -9.52 8.62
N ASP A 202 -15.79 -9.96 7.59
CA ASP A 202 -16.18 -9.15 6.43
C ASP A 202 -17.57 -8.56 6.65
N ASN A 203 -17.64 -7.49 7.41
CA ASN A 203 -18.91 -6.87 7.83
C ASN A 203 -19.16 -5.51 7.20
N THR A 204 -18.28 -5.04 6.31
CA THR A 204 -18.36 -3.68 5.79
C THR A 204 -18.45 -3.68 4.28
N LYS A 205 -19.47 -3.02 3.73
CA LYS A 205 -19.52 -2.69 2.31
C LYS A 205 -18.91 -1.31 2.09
N PHE A 206 -17.98 -1.23 1.15
CA PHE A 206 -17.32 0.01 0.80
C PHE A 206 -17.93 0.62 -0.48
N VAL A 207 -17.68 1.90 -0.70
CA VAL A 207 -18.06 2.58 -1.97
C VAL A 207 -17.24 2.07 -3.15
N ALA A 208 -16.03 1.60 -2.87
CA ALA A 208 -15.08 1.02 -3.82
C ALA A 208 -14.07 0.14 -3.08
N LEU A 209 -13.27 -0.60 -3.80
CA LEU A 209 -12.17 -1.43 -3.29
C LEU A 209 -12.61 -2.71 -2.57
N ASP A 210 -13.75 -3.26 -2.88
CA ASP A 210 -14.24 -4.53 -2.29
C ASP A 210 -13.28 -5.71 -2.59
N GLY A 211 -12.57 -5.68 -3.73
CA GLY A 211 -11.58 -6.69 -4.10
C GLY A 211 -10.26 -6.66 -3.31
N THR A 212 -10.19 -5.93 -2.19
CA THR A 212 -8.97 -5.77 -1.40
C THR A 212 -8.88 -6.69 -0.19
N ARG A 213 -9.87 -7.55 0.03
CA ARG A 213 -9.96 -8.38 1.25
C ARG A 213 -9.67 -7.55 2.52
N THR A 214 -10.49 -6.53 2.74
CA THR A 214 -10.44 -5.66 3.91
C THR A 214 -11.36 -6.21 4.99
N PHE A 215 -10.78 -6.60 6.11
CA PHE A 215 -11.50 -7.20 7.24
C PHE A 215 -11.45 -6.33 8.49
N SER A 216 -12.46 -6.48 9.32
CA SER A 216 -12.35 -6.22 10.75
C SER A 216 -11.52 -7.36 11.36
N VAL A 217 -10.49 -7.02 12.13
CA VAL A 217 -9.65 -7.99 12.83
C VAL A 217 -9.93 -7.88 14.32
N ASN A 218 -10.43 -8.94 14.91
CA ASN A 218 -10.60 -9.06 16.35
C ASN A 218 -9.51 -9.98 16.92
N MET A 219 -8.83 -9.51 17.95
CA MET A 219 -7.74 -10.23 18.63
C MET A 219 -8.18 -10.53 20.07
N ARG A 220 -8.26 -11.82 20.42
CA ARG A 220 -8.61 -12.31 21.75
C ARG A 220 -7.42 -13.07 22.31
N ASP A 221 -6.65 -12.38 23.15
CA ASP A 221 -5.50 -12.93 23.85
C ASP A 221 -4.51 -13.67 22.89
N VAL A 222 -4.20 -13.00 21.76
CA VAL A 222 -3.34 -13.53 20.71
C VAL A 222 -1.89 -13.48 21.18
N MET A 223 -1.23 -14.63 21.21
CA MET A 223 0.21 -14.73 21.52
C MET A 223 1.05 -14.26 20.33
N VAL A 224 1.74 -13.15 20.48
CA VAL A 224 2.74 -12.62 19.55
C VAL A 224 4.13 -12.89 20.12
N SER A 225 4.82 -13.85 19.56
CA SER A 225 6.19 -14.22 19.96
C SER A 225 7.18 -13.09 19.68
N ASP A 226 8.24 -12.99 20.48
CA ASP A 226 9.37 -12.07 20.27
C ASP A 226 10.00 -12.23 18.88
N ALA A 227 9.95 -13.43 18.28
CA ALA A 227 10.41 -13.68 16.91
C ALA A 227 9.66 -12.86 15.86
N PHE A 228 8.46 -12.38 16.15
CA PHE A 228 7.65 -11.52 15.27
C PHE A 228 7.70 -10.02 15.66
N VAL A 229 8.40 -9.66 16.74
CA VAL A 229 8.56 -8.26 17.14
C VAL A 229 9.50 -7.54 16.18
N LEU A 230 9.04 -6.39 15.67
CA LEU A 230 9.81 -5.51 14.79
C LEU A 230 10.59 -4.46 15.60
N ALA A 231 9.96 -3.91 16.65
CA ALA A 231 10.56 -2.94 17.54
C ALA A 231 9.82 -2.84 18.88
N ASP A 232 10.59 -2.74 19.96
CA ASP A 232 10.12 -2.55 21.33
C ASP A 232 11.13 -1.70 22.13
N PRO A 233 10.86 -0.41 22.46
CA PRO A 233 9.69 0.38 22.03
C PRO A 233 9.72 0.74 20.54
N SER A 234 8.56 1.02 19.95
CA SER A 234 8.42 1.21 18.51
C SER A 234 8.53 2.65 18.01
N ASP A 235 8.60 3.64 18.89
CA ASP A 235 8.50 5.06 18.50
C ASP A 235 9.60 5.49 17.52
N ALA A 236 10.87 5.18 17.83
CA ALA A 236 12.01 5.50 16.96
C ALA A 236 11.94 4.74 15.63
N PHE A 237 11.46 3.50 15.67
CA PHE A 237 11.28 2.68 14.48
C PHE A 237 10.19 3.24 13.56
N ILE A 238 9.02 3.61 14.12
CA ILE A 238 7.93 4.23 13.35
C ILE A 238 8.38 5.56 12.75
N ALA A 239 9.11 6.38 13.50
CA ALA A 239 9.70 7.61 12.98
C ALA A 239 10.65 7.35 11.80
N ARG A 240 11.40 6.25 11.83
CA ARG A 240 12.31 5.84 10.76
C ARG A 240 11.59 5.40 9.48
N ILE A 241 10.49 4.63 9.60
CA ILE A 241 9.81 4.03 8.45
C ILE A 241 8.73 4.94 7.84
N ARG A 242 8.27 5.99 8.54
CA ARG A 242 7.07 6.77 8.18
C ARG A 242 7.14 7.43 6.80
N ALA A 243 8.31 7.92 6.40
CA ALA A 243 8.46 8.60 5.12
C ALA A 243 8.28 7.62 3.95
N GLY A 244 8.98 6.47 3.98
CA GLY A 244 8.80 5.42 2.97
C GLY A 244 7.37 4.88 2.92
N PHE A 245 6.72 4.70 4.09
CA PHE A 245 5.33 4.29 4.18
C PHE A 245 4.36 5.25 3.47
N VAL A 246 4.58 6.57 3.64
CA VAL A 246 3.73 7.60 3.00
C VAL A 246 4.08 7.78 1.52
N LEU A 247 5.36 7.75 1.15
CA LEU A 247 5.81 7.86 -0.23
C LEU A 247 5.30 6.70 -1.10
N LEU A 248 5.31 5.48 -0.59
CA LEU A 248 4.73 4.33 -1.30
C LEU A 248 3.26 4.55 -1.67
N GLN A 249 2.48 5.32 -0.90
CA GLN A 249 1.09 5.65 -1.25
C GLN A 249 0.98 6.49 -2.54
N ALA A 250 2.04 7.19 -2.93
CA ALA A 250 2.02 8.01 -4.14
C ALA A 250 1.72 7.18 -5.39
N GLY A 251 2.20 5.93 -5.44
CA GLY A 251 1.97 5.04 -6.58
C GLY A 251 0.49 4.81 -6.90
N MET A 252 -0.36 4.72 -5.88
CA MET A 252 -1.81 4.61 -6.05
C MET A 252 -2.40 5.84 -6.76
N GLY A 253 -2.07 7.03 -6.29
CA GLY A 253 -2.58 8.28 -6.85
C GLY A 253 -2.05 8.54 -8.26
N ILE A 254 -0.76 8.32 -8.49
CA ILE A 254 -0.11 8.44 -9.81
C ILE A 254 -0.81 7.51 -10.82
N GLY A 255 -0.99 6.24 -10.47
CA GLY A 255 -1.65 5.27 -11.34
C GLY A 255 -3.09 5.65 -11.66
N LEU A 256 -3.85 6.11 -10.66
CA LEU A 256 -5.22 6.57 -10.87
C LEU A 256 -5.28 7.77 -11.84
N ILE A 257 -4.40 8.76 -11.67
CA ILE A 257 -4.34 9.94 -12.55
C ILE A 257 -4.02 9.51 -13.98
N ARG A 258 -3.03 8.63 -14.19
CA ARG A 258 -2.69 8.09 -15.52
C ARG A 258 -3.85 7.36 -16.16
N GLY A 259 -4.56 6.53 -15.39
CA GLY A 259 -5.76 5.84 -15.85
C GLY A 259 -6.88 6.82 -16.26
N CYS A 260 -7.06 7.93 -15.53
CA CYS A 260 -8.01 8.98 -15.91
C CYS A 260 -7.61 9.72 -17.18
N ILE A 261 -6.35 10.07 -17.34
CA ILE A 261 -5.80 10.68 -18.57
C ILE A 261 -6.04 9.74 -19.78
N ALA A 262 -5.77 8.45 -19.62
CA ALA A 262 -6.01 7.46 -20.67
C ALA A 262 -7.48 7.38 -21.06
N LEU A 263 -8.41 7.41 -20.10
CA LEU A 263 -9.84 7.43 -20.36
C LEU A 263 -10.31 8.68 -21.12
N MET A 264 -9.78 9.86 -20.78
CA MET A 264 -10.09 11.12 -21.47
C MET A 264 -9.56 11.09 -22.92
N ASN A 265 -8.34 10.58 -23.13
CA ASN A 265 -7.75 10.46 -24.46
C ASN A 265 -8.49 9.47 -25.36
N GLN A 266 -9.05 8.36 -24.84
CA GLN A 266 -9.85 7.42 -25.62
C GLN A 266 -11.08 8.05 -26.29
N VAL A 267 -11.65 9.10 -25.72
CA VAL A 267 -12.83 9.79 -26.27
C VAL A 267 -12.48 11.08 -27.01
N LYS A 268 -11.20 11.41 -27.18
CA LYS A 268 -10.74 12.64 -27.84
C LYS A 268 -11.18 12.69 -29.31
N GLY A 269 -11.20 11.53 -30.03
CA GLY A 269 -11.71 11.46 -31.39
C GLY A 269 -13.22 11.76 -31.46
N PRO A 270 -14.07 10.93 -30.86
CA PRO A 270 -15.52 11.06 -30.99
C PRO A 270 -16.11 12.29 -30.26
N LEU A 271 -15.56 12.70 -29.13
CA LEU A 271 -16.11 13.74 -28.27
C LEU A 271 -15.24 15.01 -28.17
N GLY A 272 -14.09 15.05 -28.84
CA GLY A 272 -13.13 16.17 -28.73
C GLY A 272 -13.73 17.51 -29.12
N HIS A 273 -14.68 17.55 -30.05
CA HIS A 273 -15.38 18.76 -30.49
C HIS A 273 -16.20 19.40 -29.34
N VAL A 274 -16.64 18.64 -28.35
CA VAL A 274 -17.35 19.10 -27.15
C VAL A 274 -16.39 19.19 -25.95
N ASN A 275 -15.55 18.16 -25.73
CA ASN A 275 -14.68 18.09 -24.57
C ASN A 275 -13.61 19.20 -24.53
N LYS A 276 -13.30 19.83 -25.68
CA LYS A 276 -12.41 21.00 -25.72
C LYS A 276 -12.87 22.18 -24.85
N TYR A 277 -14.15 22.22 -24.45
CA TYR A 277 -14.71 23.25 -23.58
C TYR A 277 -14.64 22.91 -22.08
N LEU A 278 -14.15 21.71 -21.73
CA LEU A 278 -13.88 21.37 -20.34
C LEU A 278 -12.66 22.15 -19.84
N ASP A 279 -12.74 22.68 -18.63
CA ASP A 279 -11.65 23.45 -18.00
C ASP A 279 -10.38 22.60 -17.77
N VAL A 280 -10.57 21.31 -17.51
CA VAL A 280 -9.47 20.38 -17.25
C VAL A 280 -9.28 19.47 -18.46
N GLN A 281 -8.15 19.64 -19.14
CA GLN A 281 -7.75 18.82 -20.29
C GLN A 281 -6.75 17.74 -19.90
N PRO A 282 -6.67 16.61 -20.63
CA PRO A 282 -5.72 15.54 -20.32
C PRO A 282 -4.25 15.99 -20.35
N GLU A 283 -3.92 16.97 -21.19
CA GLU A 283 -2.57 17.54 -21.29
C GLU A 283 -2.18 18.31 -20.01
N HIS A 284 -3.09 19.10 -19.45
CA HIS A 284 -2.85 19.81 -18.17
C HIS A 284 -2.66 18.84 -17.01
N LEU A 285 -3.43 17.73 -17.00
CA LEU A 285 -3.25 16.67 -16.00
C LEU A 285 -1.91 15.97 -16.16
N ALA A 286 -1.46 15.73 -17.39
CA ALA A 286 -0.18 15.07 -17.66
C ALA A 286 1.01 15.95 -17.23
N GLU A 287 0.97 17.25 -17.51
CA GLU A 287 1.98 18.23 -17.07
C GLU A 287 2.08 18.29 -15.54
N ARG A 288 0.92 18.44 -14.87
CA ARG A 288 0.85 18.45 -13.42
C ARG A 288 1.38 17.13 -12.82
N LEU A 289 1.01 16.01 -13.43
CA LEU A 289 1.49 14.69 -12.99
C LEU A 289 3.01 14.58 -13.11
N GLY A 290 3.60 15.03 -14.22
CA GLY A 290 5.07 15.01 -14.40
C GLY A 290 5.80 15.78 -13.30
N THR A 291 5.27 16.93 -12.88
CA THR A 291 5.82 17.73 -11.77
C THR A 291 5.73 16.97 -10.43
N LEU A 292 4.59 16.31 -10.18
CA LEU A 292 4.37 15.52 -8.97
C LEU A 292 5.27 14.29 -8.93
N GLU A 293 5.42 13.58 -10.04
CA GLU A 293 6.30 12.42 -10.16
C GLU A 293 7.77 12.79 -9.91
N ALA A 294 8.25 13.88 -10.52
CA ALA A 294 9.62 14.36 -10.27
C ALA A 294 9.85 14.72 -8.79
N THR A 295 8.84 15.27 -8.12
CA THR A 295 8.91 15.58 -6.69
C THR A 295 8.97 14.30 -5.85
N VAL A 296 8.13 13.31 -6.15
CA VAL A 296 8.12 12.02 -5.46
C VAL A 296 9.43 11.26 -5.67
N ASP A 297 9.93 11.22 -6.91
CA ASP A 297 11.20 10.53 -7.23
C ASP A 297 12.37 11.12 -6.42
N ARG A 298 12.46 12.45 -6.35
CA ARG A 298 13.49 13.13 -5.56
C ARG A 298 13.38 12.80 -4.05
N LEU A 299 12.18 12.79 -3.50
CA LEU A 299 11.96 12.44 -2.08
C LEU A 299 12.21 10.95 -1.82
N ALA A 300 11.84 10.09 -2.77
CA ALA A 300 12.01 8.64 -2.66
C ALA A 300 13.48 8.19 -2.73
N ALA A 301 14.39 9.04 -3.19
CA ALA A 301 15.82 8.74 -3.19
C ALA A 301 16.44 8.66 -1.78
N THR A 302 15.83 9.32 -0.78
CA THR A 302 16.33 9.35 0.61
C THR A 302 15.25 9.01 1.63
N PRO A 303 14.61 7.81 1.55
CA PRO A 303 13.40 7.49 2.32
C PRO A 303 13.62 7.38 3.84
N PHE A 304 14.85 7.37 4.29
CA PHE A 304 15.26 7.34 5.71
C PHE A 304 15.74 8.68 6.25
N ASP A 305 15.62 9.75 5.46
CA ASP A 305 15.93 11.09 5.93
C ASP A 305 15.01 11.47 7.10
N ARG A 306 15.60 12.05 8.17
CA ARG A 306 14.90 12.42 9.40
C ARG A 306 14.70 13.92 9.55
N ASP A 307 15.18 14.70 8.58
CA ASP A 307 15.02 16.15 8.60
C ASP A 307 13.53 16.53 8.60
N GLN A 308 13.19 17.55 9.39
CA GLN A 308 11.81 18.02 9.52
C GLN A 308 11.31 18.65 8.21
N ALA A 309 12.17 19.34 7.46
CA ALA A 309 11.80 19.92 6.16
C ALA A 309 11.56 18.82 5.12
N TYR A 310 12.36 17.76 5.14
CA TYR A 310 12.12 16.57 4.30
C TYR A 310 10.76 15.93 4.63
N TRP A 311 10.46 15.69 5.92
CA TRP A 311 9.17 15.12 6.32
C TRP A 311 7.99 16.00 5.92
N ARG A 312 8.11 17.34 6.05
CA ARG A 312 7.13 18.30 5.55
C ARG A 312 6.90 18.13 4.05
N ALA A 313 7.96 18.06 3.25
CA ALA A 313 7.87 17.88 1.80
C ALA A 313 7.20 16.57 1.39
N VAL A 314 7.44 15.47 2.12
CA VAL A 314 6.75 14.18 1.91
C VAL A 314 5.24 14.32 2.14
N ILE A 315 4.83 15.01 3.21
CA ILE A 315 3.42 15.25 3.53
C ILE A 315 2.77 16.10 2.41
N GLU A 316 3.42 17.19 2.01
CA GLU A 316 2.92 18.09 0.96
C GLU A 316 2.76 17.36 -0.39
N ALA A 317 3.75 16.56 -0.79
CA ALA A 317 3.68 15.73 -2.00
C ALA A 317 2.52 14.73 -1.94
N ARG A 318 2.31 14.07 -0.80
CA ARG A 318 1.20 13.12 -0.61
C ARG A 318 -0.17 13.81 -0.69
N ILE A 319 -0.32 14.99 -0.12
CA ILE A 319 -1.54 15.80 -0.22
C ILE A 319 -1.79 16.17 -1.69
N ALA A 320 -0.78 16.71 -2.37
CA ALA A 320 -0.89 17.18 -3.75
C ALA A 320 -1.30 16.06 -4.72
N ILE A 321 -0.74 14.85 -4.55
CA ILE A 321 -1.14 13.67 -5.32
C ILE A 321 -2.59 13.28 -5.04
N GLY A 322 -3.01 13.28 -3.77
CA GLY A 322 -4.39 12.92 -3.42
C GLY A 322 -5.42 13.89 -4.00
N GLU A 323 -5.15 15.19 -3.94
CA GLU A 323 -6.00 16.22 -4.52
C GLU A 323 -6.01 16.14 -6.06
N ALA A 324 -4.85 15.91 -6.69
CA ALA A 324 -4.76 15.72 -8.13
C ALA A 324 -5.52 14.46 -8.61
N ALA A 325 -5.47 13.37 -7.85
CA ALA A 325 -6.20 12.14 -8.18
C ALA A 325 -7.72 12.34 -8.17
N VAL A 326 -8.26 13.08 -7.19
CA VAL A 326 -9.68 13.41 -7.13
C VAL A 326 -10.08 14.32 -8.29
N ALA A 327 -9.29 15.34 -8.60
CA ALA A 327 -9.54 16.25 -9.72
C ALA A 327 -9.50 15.52 -11.07
N ALA A 328 -8.54 14.63 -11.29
CA ALA A 328 -8.43 13.85 -12.52
C ALA A 328 -9.62 12.89 -12.71
N ALA A 329 -10.07 12.24 -11.63
CA ALA A 329 -11.23 11.36 -11.68
C ALA A 329 -12.52 12.10 -12.00
N HIS A 330 -12.70 13.29 -11.43
CA HIS A 330 -13.84 14.17 -11.75
C HIS A 330 -13.81 14.64 -13.22
N ALA A 331 -12.64 15.03 -13.72
CA ALA A 331 -12.48 15.43 -15.13
C ALA A 331 -12.79 14.27 -16.10
N ALA A 332 -12.39 13.03 -15.77
CA ALA A 332 -12.68 11.85 -16.58
C ALA A 332 -14.19 11.55 -16.66
N ILE A 333 -14.96 11.80 -15.60
CA ILE A 333 -16.43 11.74 -15.63
C ILE A 333 -16.99 12.75 -16.61
N GLY A 334 -16.56 14.00 -16.55
CA GLY A 334 -17.01 15.08 -17.46
C GLY A 334 -16.74 14.76 -18.92
N ALA A 335 -15.59 14.15 -19.21
CA ALA A 335 -15.19 13.81 -20.57
C ALA A 335 -15.92 12.58 -21.15
N ARG A 336 -16.27 11.58 -20.31
CA ARG A 336 -16.67 10.25 -20.78
C ARG A 336 -18.11 9.85 -20.42
N GLY A 337 -18.75 10.55 -19.50
CA GLY A 337 -20.15 10.32 -19.15
C GLY A 337 -20.39 9.60 -17.84
N TYR A 338 -21.68 9.42 -17.51
CA TYR A 338 -22.22 9.12 -16.19
C TYR A 338 -22.96 7.77 -16.14
N VAL A 339 -22.36 6.72 -16.72
CA VAL A 339 -22.95 5.39 -16.70
C VAL A 339 -22.37 4.57 -15.55
N ALA A 340 -23.21 3.91 -14.75
CA ALA A 340 -22.82 3.22 -13.51
C ALA A 340 -21.65 2.23 -13.68
N ASN A 341 -21.62 1.49 -14.79
CA ASN A 341 -20.59 0.48 -15.06
C ASN A 341 -19.40 1.04 -15.87
N ALA A 342 -19.36 2.35 -16.13
CA ALA A 342 -18.27 2.95 -16.88
C ALA A 342 -16.99 2.99 -16.05
N ALA A 343 -15.85 2.81 -16.72
CA ALA A 343 -14.55 2.89 -16.08
C ALA A 343 -14.33 4.24 -15.37
N ALA A 344 -14.86 5.35 -15.91
CA ALA A 344 -14.78 6.67 -15.28
C ALA A 344 -15.50 6.71 -13.93
N GLN A 345 -16.66 6.06 -13.78
CA GLN A 345 -17.39 5.96 -12.51
C GLN A 345 -16.58 5.17 -11.47
N ARG A 346 -15.96 4.08 -11.88
CA ARG A 346 -15.07 3.33 -11.01
C ARG A 346 -13.91 4.22 -10.54
N ARG A 347 -13.26 4.96 -11.44
CA ARG A 347 -12.16 5.87 -11.09
C ARG A 347 -12.60 6.95 -10.10
N LEU A 348 -13.81 7.48 -10.23
CA LEU A 348 -14.34 8.46 -9.29
C LEU A 348 -14.48 7.85 -7.89
N ARG A 349 -15.09 6.67 -7.77
CA ARG A 349 -15.24 5.97 -6.49
C ARG A 349 -13.87 5.60 -5.88
N GLU A 350 -12.95 5.09 -6.69
CA GLU A 350 -11.57 4.80 -6.30
C GLU A 350 -10.84 6.05 -5.79
N SER A 351 -11.06 7.23 -6.38
CA SER A 351 -10.38 8.48 -6.00
C SER A 351 -10.69 8.92 -4.58
N TYR A 352 -11.90 8.64 -4.07
CA TYR A 352 -12.25 8.91 -2.68
C TYR A 352 -11.32 8.19 -1.72
N PHE A 353 -10.93 6.95 -2.05
CA PHE A 353 -10.00 6.19 -1.23
C PHE A 353 -8.60 6.81 -1.19
N VAL A 354 -8.10 7.32 -2.31
CA VAL A 354 -6.79 8.02 -2.34
C VAL A 354 -6.77 9.21 -1.39
N ALA A 355 -7.91 9.91 -1.24
CA ALA A 355 -8.03 11.04 -0.33
C ALA A 355 -8.11 10.65 1.15
N ILE A 356 -8.65 9.44 1.47
CA ILE A 356 -8.96 9.04 2.85
C ILE A 356 -8.07 7.94 3.41
N VAL A 357 -7.29 7.23 2.59
CA VAL A 357 -6.35 6.20 3.11
C VAL A 357 -5.39 6.81 4.12
N THR A 358 -5.20 6.12 5.23
CA THR A 358 -4.43 6.64 6.38
C THR A 358 -2.92 6.68 6.11
N PRO A 359 -2.26 7.83 6.34
CA PRO A 359 -2.83 9.09 6.82
C PRO A 359 -3.64 9.82 5.74
N ALA A 360 -4.90 10.16 6.06
CA ALA A 360 -5.80 10.87 5.14
C ALA A 360 -5.36 12.32 4.92
N ILE A 361 -5.80 12.94 3.82
CA ILE A 361 -5.45 14.35 3.51
C ILE A 361 -5.74 15.27 4.71
N LYS A 362 -6.88 15.12 5.38
CA LYS A 362 -7.21 15.92 6.57
C LYS A 362 -6.22 15.73 7.74
N GLN A 363 -5.71 14.52 7.91
CA GLN A 363 -4.71 14.21 8.94
C GLN A 363 -3.36 14.83 8.58
N LEU A 364 -2.95 14.71 7.32
CA LEU A 364 -1.72 15.30 6.81
C LEU A 364 -1.75 16.83 6.91
N LYS A 365 -2.88 17.47 6.58
CA LYS A 365 -3.05 18.94 6.75
C LYS A 365 -2.98 19.35 8.22
N LYS A 366 -3.56 18.56 9.14
CA LYS A 366 -3.40 18.80 10.57
C LYS A 366 -1.93 18.72 10.98
N MET A 367 -1.19 17.70 10.52
CA MET A 367 0.23 17.57 10.82
C MET A 367 1.05 18.77 10.35
N LEU A 368 0.78 19.29 9.14
CA LEU A 368 1.46 20.49 8.65
C LEU A 368 1.15 21.72 9.53
N ALA A 369 -0.08 21.86 9.99
CA ALA A 369 -0.46 22.93 10.92
C ALA A 369 0.28 22.79 12.27
N ASP A 370 0.32 21.58 12.85
CA ASP A 370 1.02 21.31 14.11
C ASP A 370 2.54 21.54 13.99
N MET A 371 3.14 21.38 12.79
CA MET A 371 4.57 21.64 12.55
C MET A 371 4.89 23.12 12.36
N ALA A 372 3.90 23.99 12.22
CA ALA A 372 4.08 25.43 12.05
C ALA A 372 4.08 26.18 13.39
N HIS A 373 3.69 25.48 14.46
CA HIS A 373 3.69 25.96 15.85
C HIS A 373 4.79 25.27 16.68
#